data_f10a8e0149b4c421218199040d3cfd72
#
_entry.id   f10a8e0149b4c421218199040d3cfd72
#
_cell.length_a   1.000
_cell.length_b   1.000
_cell.length_c   1.000
_cell.angle_alpha   90.00
_cell.angle_beta   90.00
_cell.angle_gamma   90.00
#
_symmetry.space_group_name_H-M   'P 1'
#
loop_
_entity.id
_entity.type
_entity.pdbx_description
1 polymer ?
#
loop_
_entity_poly.entity_id
_entity_poly.type
_entity_poly.pdbx_seq_one_letter_code
_entity_poly.pdbx_strand_id
1 'polypeptide(L)'
;GDVYKRQVLGAAGLTKDDVNAVNGSFQDGVDQLKDGKIDAAFTVAGAPTTAIVDYATTNTLNLVSLTDEELAAIQEAYPFLIRDDLPSTTYTGMTGDVVCVAIQATLVASKDLSEDVVYEFVKAMFDNKDALTEGHAKFGFLDPETASAGATVTMHPGAEKYYKEIGVL
;
A
#
# COMPACT_ATOMS: atom_id res chain seq x y z
N GLY A 1 3.16 9.34 6.90
CA GLY A 1 3.95 8.25 7.44
C GLY A 1 3.78 8.00 8.93
N ASP A 2 3.70 9.07 9.76
CA ASP A 2 3.68 8.91 11.23
C ASP A 2 2.45 8.13 11.74
N VAL A 3 1.29 8.32 11.16
CA VAL A 3 0.05 7.62 11.55
C VAL A 3 0.20 6.10 11.31
N TYR A 4 0.57 5.70 10.12
CA TYR A 4 0.71 4.26 9.77
C TYR A 4 1.83 3.58 10.56
N LYS A 5 2.94 4.28 10.82
CA LYS A 5 4.01 3.79 11.70
C LYS A 5 3.47 3.44 13.09
N ARG A 6 2.69 4.34 13.70
CA ARG A 6 2.09 4.09 15.03
C ARG A 6 1.10 2.92 15.02
N GLN A 7 0.36 2.74 13.92
CA GLN A 7 -0.58 1.64 13.77
C GLN A 7 0.14 0.30 13.73
N VAL A 8 1.21 0.20 12.95
CA VAL A 8 2.03 -1.03 12.87
C VAL A 8 2.73 -1.32 14.19
N LEU A 9 3.36 -0.32 14.82
CA LEU A 9 3.98 -0.48 16.14
C LEU A 9 2.98 -0.88 17.21
N GLY A 10 1.77 -0.29 17.19
CA GLY A 10 0.70 -0.62 18.13
C GLY A 10 0.23 -2.07 18.04
N ALA A 11 0.20 -2.64 16.84
CA ALA A 11 -0.13 -4.06 16.67
C ALA A 11 0.94 -5.01 17.25
N ALA A 12 2.20 -4.57 17.28
CA ALA A 12 3.28 -5.25 17.96
C ALA A 12 3.36 -4.95 19.47
N GLY A 13 2.36 -4.26 20.03
CA GLY A 13 2.33 -3.86 21.44
C GLY A 13 3.28 -2.71 21.81
N LEU A 14 3.83 -2.02 20.82
CA LEU A 14 4.76 -0.89 21.00
C LEU A 14 4.04 0.45 20.86
N THR A 15 4.55 1.43 21.58
CA THR A 15 4.09 2.82 21.54
C THR A 15 5.18 3.76 21.00
N LYS A 16 4.84 5.01 20.79
CA LYS A 16 5.82 6.03 20.41
C LYS A 16 6.90 6.26 21.50
N ASP A 17 6.61 5.89 22.75
CA ASP A 17 7.52 6.10 23.89
C ASP A 17 8.53 4.95 24.03
N ASP A 18 8.31 3.83 23.31
CA ASP A 18 9.23 2.69 23.24
C ASP A 18 10.30 2.87 22.13
N VAL A 19 10.18 3.91 21.31
CA VAL A 19 11.10 4.19 20.21
C VAL A 19 11.55 5.65 20.22
N ASN A 20 12.81 5.88 19.86
CA ASN A 20 13.33 7.25 19.64
C ASN A 20 13.03 7.67 18.19
N ALA A 21 11.84 8.22 17.96
CA ALA A 21 11.36 8.53 16.63
C ALA A 21 12.00 9.81 16.06
N VAL A 22 12.69 9.67 14.94
CA VAL A 22 13.22 10.78 14.14
C VAL A 22 12.30 10.96 12.91
N ASN A 23 11.88 12.19 12.64
CA ASN A 23 11.04 12.53 11.50
C ASN A 23 11.88 13.19 10.40
N GLY A 24 11.63 12.79 9.16
CA GLY A 24 12.32 13.32 7.98
C GLY A 24 11.62 12.84 6.69
N SER A 25 12.20 13.18 5.56
CA SER A 25 11.82 12.59 4.27
C SER A 25 12.24 11.13 4.19
N PHE A 26 11.77 10.41 3.20
CA PHE A 26 12.20 9.03 2.97
C PHE A 26 13.72 8.96 2.70
N GLN A 27 14.26 9.94 1.95
CA GLN A 27 15.69 10.01 1.69
C GLN A 27 16.48 10.27 2.97
N ASP A 28 16.05 11.22 3.82
CA ASP A 28 16.70 11.47 5.10
C ASP A 28 16.74 10.22 5.98
N GLY A 29 15.64 9.44 6.00
CA GLY A 29 15.58 8.18 6.74
C GLY A 29 16.59 7.15 6.23
N VAL A 30 16.67 6.99 4.91
CA VAL A 30 17.63 6.07 4.27
C VAL A 30 19.07 6.52 4.51
N ASP A 31 19.38 7.83 4.40
CA ASP A 31 20.71 8.37 4.64
C ASP A 31 21.13 8.20 6.10
N GLN A 32 20.23 8.43 7.05
CA GLN A 32 20.49 8.20 8.47
C GLN A 32 20.69 6.72 8.82
N LEU A 33 19.96 5.82 8.15
CA LEU A 33 20.15 4.37 8.29
C LEU A 33 21.53 3.96 7.78
N LYS A 34 21.95 4.49 6.62
CA LYS A 34 23.26 4.27 6.02
C LYS A 34 24.40 4.78 6.93
N ASP A 35 24.19 5.92 7.57
CA ASP A 35 25.16 6.53 8.50
C ASP A 35 25.17 5.86 9.89
N GLY A 36 24.28 4.87 10.15
CA GLY A 36 24.14 4.23 11.45
C GLY A 36 23.59 5.15 12.55
N LYS A 37 22.87 6.21 12.18
CA LYS A 37 22.24 7.16 13.11
C LYS A 37 20.86 6.70 13.59
N ILE A 38 20.23 5.81 12.85
CA ILE A 38 18.98 5.13 13.20
C ILE A 38 19.10 3.64 12.91
N ASP A 39 18.33 2.83 13.61
CA ASP A 39 18.35 1.37 13.49
C ASP A 39 17.36 0.85 12.44
N ALA A 40 16.29 1.61 12.19
CA ALA A 40 15.24 1.25 11.22
C ALA A 40 14.61 2.50 10.60
N ALA A 41 14.19 2.41 9.34
CA ALA A 41 13.42 3.43 8.64
C ALA A 41 12.06 2.89 8.22
N PHE A 42 11.01 3.70 8.43
CA PHE A 42 9.64 3.36 8.03
C PHE A 42 9.25 4.15 6.79
N THR A 43 8.89 3.46 5.73
CA THR A 43 8.53 4.07 4.45
C THR A 43 7.10 3.71 4.05
N VAL A 44 6.32 4.70 3.63
CA VAL A 44 4.99 4.50 3.02
C VAL A 44 5.03 5.10 1.63
N ALA A 45 5.27 4.26 0.65
CA ALA A 45 5.39 4.64 -0.76
C ALA A 45 5.10 3.44 -1.66
N GLY A 46 4.89 3.71 -2.94
CA GLY A 46 4.82 2.63 -3.93
C GLY A 46 6.18 1.98 -4.13
N ALA A 47 6.23 0.65 -4.06
CA ALA A 47 7.44 -0.11 -4.36
C ALA A 47 7.55 -0.37 -5.88
N PRO A 48 8.80 -0.38 -6.45
CA PRO A 48 10.05 -0.01 -5.81
C PRO A 48 10.17 1.50 -5.56
N THR A 49 10.72 1.88 -4.39
CA THR A 49 11.00 3.28 -4.02
C THR A 49 12.45 3.62 -4.32
N THR A 50 12.71 4.72 -5.01
CA THR A 50 14.05 5.11 -5.48
C THR A 50 15.08 5.15 -4.34
N ALA A 51 14.73 5.75 -3.20
CA ALA A 51 15.63 5.84 -2.05
C ALA A 51 16.07 4.45 -1.54
N ILE A 52 15.17 3.45 -1.55
CA ILE A 52 15.50 2.08 -1.15
C ILE A 52 16.31 1.37 -2.23
N VAL A 53 16.00 1.61 -3.52
CA VAL A 53 16.81 1.09 -4.64
C VAL A 53 18.25 1.58 -4.52
N ASP A 54 18.46 2.87 -4.31
CA ASP A 54 19.79 3.47 -4.16
C ASP A 54 20.53 2.91 -2.93
N TYR A 55 19.84 2.73 -1.80
CA TYR A 55 20.41 2.10 -0.61
C TYR A 55 20.89 0.67 -0.90
N ALA A 56 20.06 -0.13 -1.57
CA ALA A 56 20.34 -1.53 -1.88
C ALA A 56 21.51 -1.74 -2.84
N THR A 57 21.93 -0.70 -3.57
CA THR A 57 23.11 -0.80 -4.47
C THR A 57 24.45 -0.88 -3.73
N THR A 58 24.51 -0.31 -2.52
CA THR A 58 25.77 -0.16 -1.76
C THR A 58 25.70 -0.71 -0.33
N ASN A 59 24.51 -1.10 0.13
CA ASN A 59 24.30 -1.60 1.50
C ASN A 59 23.48 -2.88 1.46
N THR A 60 23.58 -3.69 2.51
CA THR A 60 22.71 -4.84 2.70
C THR A 60 21.31 -4.34 3.10
N LEU A 61 20.33 -4.63 2.26
CA LEU A 61 18.93 -4.32 2.54
C LEU A 61 18.31 -5.45 3.37
N ASN A 62 17.74 -5.11 4.49
CA ASN A 62 16.93 -6.02 5.31
C ASN A 62 15.53 -5.39 5.50
N LEU A 63 14.52 -5.96 4.86
CA LEU A 63 13.13 -5.56 5.04
C LEU A 63 12.49 -6.43 6.13
N VAL A 64 11.82 -5.79 7.09
CA VAL A 64 11.13 -6.49 8.17
C VAL A 64 9.78 -6.99 7.64
N SER A 65 9.61 -8.31 7.66
CA SER A 65 8.35 -8.96 7.29
C SER A 65 7.43 -9.05 8.49
N LEU A 66 6.15 -8.80 8.28
CA LEU A 66 5.11 -9.04 9.30
C LEU A 66 4.79 -10.54 9.38
N THR A 67 4.50 -11.01 10.57
CA THR A 67 3.90 -12.33 10.77
C THR A 67 2.40 -12.29 10.48
N ASP A 68 1.79 -13.45 10.24
CA ASP A 68 0.34 -13.54 10.03
C ASP A 68 -0.45 -13.06 11.25
N GLU A 69 0.08 -13.24 12.46
CA GLU A 69 -0.53 -12.77 13.71
C GLU A 69 -0.50 -11.24 13.82
N GLU A 70 0.64 -10.62 13.50
CA GLU A 70 0.78 -9.16 13.47
C GLU A 70 -0.11 -8.55 12.39
N LEU A 71 -0.15 -9.16 11.21
CA LEU A 71 -1.03 -8.72 10.13
C LEU A 71 -2.50 -8.80 10.53
N ALA A 72 -2.94 -9.90 11.14
CA ALA A 72 -4.32 -10.05 11.61
C ALA A 72 -4.69 -8.98 12.65
N ALA A 73 -3.80 -8.72 13.62
CA ALA A 73 -4.00 -7.68 14.64
C ALA A 73 -4.09 -6.28 14.03
N ILE A 74 -3.25 -5.98 13.01
CA ILE A 74 -3.31 -4.72 12.27
C ILE A 74 -4.65 -4.58 11.54
N GLN A 75 -5.09 -5.62 10.83
CA GLN A 75 -6.32 -5.59 10.03
C GLN A 75 -7.58 -5.54 10.89
N GLU A 76 -7.59 -6.17 12.06
CA GLU A 76 -8.68 -6.06 13.03
C GLU A 76 -8.84 -4.61 13.52
N ALA A 77 -7.73 -3.96 13.88
CA ALA A 77 -7.73 -2.59 14.36
C ALA A 77 -7.93 -1.55 13.23
N TYR A 78 -7.43 -1.84 12.03
CA TYR A 78 -7.38 -0.93 10.88
C TYR A 78 -7.77 -1.64 9.59
N PRO A 79 -9.06 -1.89 9.33
CA PRO A 79 -9.53 -2.67 8.17
C PRO A 79 -9.17 -2.13 6.78
N PHE A 80 -8.74 -0.86 6.70
CA PHE A 80 -8.26 -0.25 5.47
C PHE A 80 -6.79 -0.61 5.11
N LEU A 81 -6.07 -1.23 6.06
CA LEU A 81 -4.73 -1.76 5.81
C LEU A 81 -4.86 -3.20 5.30
N ILE A 82 -4.57 -3.37 4.03
CA ILE A 82 -4.62 -4.68 3.38
C ILE A 82 -3.25 -5.35 3.39
N ARG A 83 -3.23 -6.69 3.29
CA ARG A 83 -2.00 -7.44 3.05
C ARG A 83 -1.42 -7.07 1.70
N ASP A 84 -0.10 -6.89 1.65
CA ASP A 84 0.67 -6.80 0.41
C ASP A 84 1.93 -7.67 0.55
N ASP A 85 2.15 -8.56 -0.40
CA ASP A 85 3.32 -9.42 -0.44
C ASP A 85 4.30 -8.82 -1.45
N LEU A 86 5.36 -8.19 -0.95
CA LEU A 86 6.39 -7.57 -1.76
C LEU A 86 7.33 -8.65 -2.32
N PRO A 87 7.34 -8.88 -3.64
CA PRO A 87 8.16 -9.93 -4.23
C PRO A 87 9.65 -9.72 -3.99
N SER A 88 10.39 -10.80 -3.81
CA SER A 88 11.84 -10.80 -3.61
C SER A 88 12.64 -10.19 -4.78
N THR A 89 12.00 -10.04 -5.93
CA THR A 89 12.56 -9.38 -7.11
C THR A 89 12.46 -7.85 -7.07
N THR A 90 11.77 -7.28 -6.08
CA THR A 90 11.49 -5.83 -6.01
C THR A 90 12.75 -5.00 -5.78
N TYR A 91 13.65 -5.47 -4.92
CA TYR A 91 14.91 -4.79 -4.64
C TYR A 91 16.09 -5.75 -4.68
N THR A 92 17.25 -5.25 -5.12
CA THR A 92 18.49 -6.01 -5.08
C THR A 92 18.85 -6.44 -3.66
N GLY A 93 19.21 -7.69 -3.47
CA GLY A 93 19.64 -8.24 -2.18
C GLY A 93 18.51 -8.81 -1.31
N MET A 94 17.26 -8.73 -1.72
CA MET A 94 16.18 -9.46 -1.05
C MET A 94 16.39 -10.98 -1.18
N THR A 95 16.18 -11.72 -0.08
CA THR A 95 16.36 -13.17 -0.02
C THR A 95 15.03 -13.95 -0.05
N GLY A 96 13.92 -13.28 0.05
CA GLY A 96 12.56 -13.82 0.03
C GLY A 96 11.52 -12.72 -0.10
N ASP A 97 10.27 -13.11 -0.30
CA ASP A 97 9.15 -12.19 -0.31
C ASP A 97 8.91 -11.64 1.10
N VAL A 98 8.42 -10.42 1.19
CA VAL A 98 8.21 -9.71 2.44
C VAL A 98 6.73 -9.36 2.60
N VAL A 99 6.12 -9.84 3.66
CA VAL A 99 4.74 -9.49 4.03
C VAL A 99 4.73 -8.10 4.64
N CYS A 100 3.95 -7.21 4.07
CA CYS A 100 3.73 -5.88 4.59
C CYS A 100 2.25 -5.49 4.52
N VAL A 101 1.91 -4.32 5.01
CA VAL A 101 0.59 -3.73 4.85
C VAL A 101 0.62 -2.62 3.81
N ALA A 102 -0.44 -2.53 3.04
CA ALA A 102 -0.64 -1.49 2.05
C ALA A 102 -1.97 -0.76 2.25
N ILE A 103 -2.05 0.41 1.63
CA ILE A 103 -3.29 1.16 1.44
C ILE A 103 -3.58 1.24 -0.05
N GLN A 104 -4.82 1.03 -0.42
CA GLN A 104 -5.22 1.21 -1.80
C GLN A 104 -5.48 2.68 -2.12
N ALA A 105 -4.98 3.12 -3.28
CA ALA A 105 -5.41 4.37 -3.87
C ALA A 105 -6.88 4.23 -4.28
N THR A 106 -7.76 5.04 -3.66
CA THR A 106 -9.21 4.93 -3.86
C THR A 106 -9.71 6.12 -4.65
N LEU A 107 -10.43 5.84 -5.73
CA LEU A 107 -11.16 6.87 -6.46
C LEU A 107 -12.45 7.19 -5.72
N VAL A 108 -12.67 8.45 -5.43
CA VAL A 108 -13.90 8.93 -4.78
C VAL A 108 -14.72 9.78 -5.75
N ALA A 109 -16.03 9.64 -5.69
CA ALA A 109 -16.98 10.39 -6.50
C ALA A 109 -18.01 11.09 -5.63
N SER A 110 -18.59 12.21 -6.12
CA SER A 110 -19.77 12.79 -5.46
C SER A 110 -20.93 11.80 -5.50
N LYS A 111 -21.63 11.64 -4.38
CA LYS A 111 -22.86 10.83 -4.32
C LYS A 111 -23.97 11.33 -5.26
N ASP A 112 -23.87 12.59 -5.73
CA ASP A 112 -24.86 13.25 -6.58
C ASP A 112 -24.57 13.02 -8.08
N LEU A 113 -23.47 12.34 -8.43
CA LEU A 113 -23.26 11.89 -9.81
C LEU A 113 -24.30 10.83 -10.18
N SER A 114 -24.70 10.81 -11.45
CA SER A 114 -25.64 9.78 -11.91
C SER A 114 -25.00 8.38 -11.87
N GLU A 115 -25.82 7.39 -11.58
CA GLU A 115 -25.41 5.98 -11.58
C GLU A 115 -24.74 5.59 -12.90
N ASP A 116 -25.32 5.98 -14.03
CA ASP A 116 -24.81 5.63 -15.35
C ASP A 116 -23.42 6.25 -15.61
N VAL A 117 -23.19 7.50 -15.21
CA VAL A 117 -21.88 8.16 -15.39
C VAL A 117 -20.79 7.41 -14.61
N VAL A 118 -21.06 7.04 -13.37
CA VAL A 118 -20.07 6.33 -12.54
C VAL A 118 -19.90 4.89 -13.03
N TYR A 119 -20.97 4.21 -13.43
CA TYR A 119 -20.91 2.88 -14.03
C TYR A 119 -20.01 2.88 -15.29
N GLU A 120 -20.27 3.76 -16.24
CA GLU A 120 -19.49 3.85 -17.48
C GLU A 120 -18.02 4.21 -17.20
N PHE A 121 -17.77 5.07 -16.21
CA PHE A 121 -16.41 5.45 -15.83
C PHE A 121 -15.65 4.23 -15.26
N VAL A 122 -16.24 3.50 -14.32
CA VAL A 122 -15.62 2.31 -13.71
C VAL A 122 -15.38 1.25 -14.77
N LYS A 123 -16.39 0.99 -15.61
CA LYS A 123 -16.26 0.06 -16.73
C LYS A 123 -15.13 0.44 -17.67
N ALA A 124 -15.05 1.70 -18.06
CA ALA A 124 -14.01 2.19 -18.96
C ALA A 124 -12.60 2.04 -18.35
N MET A 125 -12.43 2.20 -17.04
CA MET A 125 -11.14 1.99 -16.38
C MET A 125 -10.67 0.53 -16.54
N PHE A 126 -11.54 -0.45 -16.30
CA PHE A 126 -11.17 -1.87 -16.41
C PHE A 126 -11.01 -2.31 -17.86
N ASP A 127 -11.89 -1.85 -18.76
CA ASP A 127 -11.82 -2.15 -20.19
C ASP A 127 -10.53 -1.60 -20.85
N ASN A 128 -9.94 -0.54 -20.29
CA ASN A 128 -8.74 0.10 -20.82
C ASN A 128 -7.52 -0.04 -19.90
N LYS A 129 -7.47 -1.08 -19.08
CA LYS A 129 -6.37 -1.34 -18.12
C LYS A 129 -4.99 -1.25 -18.77
N ASP A 130 -4.82 -1.84 -19.95
CA ASP A 130 -3.53 -1.86 -20.65
C ASP A 130 -3.07 -0.44 -21.01
N ALA A 131 -3.95 0.38 -21.59
CA ALA A 131 -3.64 1.77 -21.91
C ALA A 131 -3.34 2.63 -20.66
N LEU A 132 -4.07 2.39 -19.57
CA LEU A 132 -3.79 3.03 -18.29
C LEU A 132 -2.41 2.61 -17.75
N THR A 133 -2.04 1.35 -17.90
CA THR A 133 -0.74 0.81 -17.47
C THR A 133 0.41 1.39 -18.26
N GLU A 134 0.23 1.66 -19.55
CA GLU A 134 1.20 2.40 -20.35
C GLU A 134 1.41 3.83 -19.82
N GLY A 135 0.35 4.47 -19.33
CA GLY A 135 0.43 5.80 -18.71
C GLY A 135 1.07 5.79 -17.33
N HIS A 136 0.82 4.76 -16.53
CA HIS A 136 1.42 4.59 -15.21
C HIS A 136 1.39 3.13 -14.77
N ALA A 137 2.56 2.56 -14.49
CA ALA A 137 2.74 1.13 -14.18
C ALA A 137 1.85 0.58 -13.04
N LYS A 138 1.46 1.44 -12.09
CA LYS A 138 0.58 1.02 -10.97
C LYS A 138 -0.83 0.63 -11.41
N PHE A 139 -1.30 1.06 -12.57
CA PHE A 139 -2.57 0.55 -13.12
C PHE A 139 -2.51 -0.93 -13.53
N GLY A 140 -1.31 -1.51 -13.67
CA GLY A 140 -1.15 -2.95 -13.85
C GLY A 140 -1.71 -3.78 -12.69
N PHE A 141 -1.82 -3.20 -11.49
CA PHE A 141 -2.44 -3.80 -10.31
C PHE A 141 -3.96 -3.61 -10.25
N LEU A 142 -4.56 -2.88 -11.20
CA LEU A 142 -6.01 -2.71 -11.26
C LEU A 142 -6.66 -4.07 -11.52
N ASP A 143 -7.42 -4.55 -10.53
CA ASP A 143 -8.08 -5.84 -10.55
C ASP A 143 -9.47 -5.70 -9.93
N PRO A 144 -10.54 -6.01 -10.66
CA PRO A 144 -11.89 -5.88 -10.15
C PRO A 144 -12.16 -6.75 -8.92
N GLU A 145 -11.51 -7.91 -8.78
CA GLU A 145 -11.70 -8.81 -7.64
C GLU A 145 -11.17 -8.21 -6.33
N THR A 146 -10.16 -7.35 -6.41
CA THR A 146 -9.53 -6.73 -5.24
C THR A 146 -9.83 -5.24 -5.10
N ALA A 147 -10.47 -4.63 -6.09
CA ALA A 147 -10.64 -3.18 -6.17
C ALA A 147 -11.46 -2.56 -5.03
N SER A 148 -12.30 -3.34 -4.36
CA SER A 148 -13.08 -2.91 -3.18
C SER A 148 -12.39 -3.19 -1.85
N ALA A 149 -11.26 -3.91 -1.84
CA ALA A 149 -10.55 -4.25 -0.62
C ALA A 149 -10.04 -2.98 0.10
N GLY A 150 -10.21 -2.93 1.42
CA GLY A 150 -9.78 -1.78 2.22
C GLY A 150 -10.63 -0.51 2.06
N ALA A 151 -11.67 -0.52 1.23
CA ALA A 151 -12.60 0.61 1.11
C ALA A 151 -13.43 0.76 2.39
N THR A 152 -13.36 1.94 3.01
CA THR A 152 -14.08 2.25 4.27
C THR A 152 -15.27 3.19 4.06
N VAL A 153 -15.51 3.60 2.83
CA VAL A 153 -16.64 4.46 2.45
C VAL A 153 -17.66 3.66 1.65
N THR A 154 -18.92 4.11 1.70
CA THR A 154 -19.99 3.48 0.91
C THR A 154 -19.68 3.57 -0.57
N MET A 155 -19.79 2.44 -1.25
CA MET A 155 -19.61 2.37 -2.70
C MET A 155 -20.72 3.17 -3.41
N HIS A 156 -20.36 3.90 -4.47
CA HIS A 156 -21.33 4.58 -5.30
C HIS A 156 -22.20 3.58 -6.07
N PRO A 157 -23.53 3.79 -6.21
CA PRO A 157 -24.42 2.84 -6.89
C PRO A 157 -23.98 2.42 -8.30
N GLY A 158 -23.39 3.33 -9.08
CA GLY A 158 -22.85 3.00 -10.40
C GLY A 158 -21.64 2.05 -10.35
N ALA A 159 -20.76 2.20 -9.37
CA ALA A 159 -19.66 1.28 -9.18
C ALA A 159 -20.17 -0.09 -8.70
N GLU A 160 -21.09 -0.10 -7.74
CA GLU A 160 -21.73 -1.33 -7.25
C GLU A 160 -22.42 -2.10 -8.36
N LYS A 161 -23.13 -1.42 -9.26
CA LYS A 161 -23.78 -2.00 -10.44
C LYS A 161 -22.78 -2.71 -11.35
N TYR A 162 -21.65 -2.08 -11.64
CA TYR A 162 -20.59 -2.69 -12.45
C TYR A 162 -20.02 -3.95 -11.79
N TYR A 163 -19.65 -3.89 -10.51
CA TYR A 163 -19.08 -5.04 -9.80
C TYR A 163 -20.06 -6.21 -9.66
N LYS A 164 -21.37 -5.94 -9.51
CA LYS A 164 -22.42 -6.98 -9.54
C LYS A 164 -22.55 -7.61 -10.91
N GLU A 165 -22.49 -6.83 -11.99
CA GLU A 165 -22.59 -7.32 -13.37
C GLU A 165 -21.46 -8.29 -13.70
N ILE A 166 -20.26 -8.03 -13.25
CA ILE A 166 -19.10 -8.92 -13.46
C ILE A 166 -18.94 -10.02 -12.40
N GLY A 167 -19.86 -10.10 -11.43
CA GLY A 167 -19.92 -11.19 -10.45
C GLY A 167 -18.91 -11.10 -9.31
N VAL A 168 -18.39 -9.90 -9.01
CA VAL A 168 -17.42 -9.66 -7.93
C VAL A 168 -18.11 -9.29 -6.61
N LEU A 169 -19.34 -8.77 -6.66
CA LEU A 169 -20.21 -8.48 -5.51
C LEU A 169 -21.49 -9.29 -5.53
#